data_1c60407511b2a7bc779a8132aabcbc4a
#
_entry.id   1c60407511b2a7bc779a8132aabcbc4a
#
_cell.length_a   1.000
_cell.length_b   1.000
_cell.length_c   1.000
_cell.angle_alpha   90.00
_cell.angle_beta   90.00
_cell.angle_gamma   90.00
#
_symmetry.space_group_name_H-M   'P 1'
#
loop_
_entity.id
_entity.type
_entity.pdbx_description
1 polymer ?
#
loop_
_entity_poly.entity_id
_entity_poly.type
_entity_poly.pdbx_seq_one_letter_code
_entity_poly.pdbx_strand_id
1 'polypeptide(L)'
;MQNEKCSNKTLRVCGAGGVRKNKGKWQAVVTVADEMTGKKVQRTRNTGVPCLKQSTRGKAAAMRALAEFRSEVELELAEAEEARAAIGAGLPAELRDDYAALPLSEALEKFIDFCLEMNRITPTTRDDYHYSALHIERDELGLVPVNEVTTDDVNAWSRRRIALGTAPDTLNKSFKLGNRLYAVLLKRSNDTIGRNPFDGALAPRVIARPRNALRSDLVPKLNSVTSMMSDSTFRRAVVLALHTGMRIGEVCGLRWCDVDFESGLITVRHSVAYVKDRGSFIKDTKNHDLRTIPIDPVGLLPFLKEIHEIDSQRLREASTLGLRDLAD
;
A
#
# COMPACT_ATOMS: atom_id res chain seq x y z
N MET A 1 -7.55 14.35 -1.39
CA MET A 1 -6.18 13.88 -1.64
C MET A 1 -6.24 12.98 -2.85
N GLN A 2 -5.67 13.46 -3.95
CA GLN A 2 -5.82 12.86 -5.27
C GLN A 2 -4.89 11.66 -5.39
N ASN A 3 -5.47 10.50 -5.73
CA ASN A 3 -4.74 9.30 -6.15
C ASN A 3 -3.91 9.63 -7.40
N GLU A 4 -2.60 9.75 -7.25
CA GLU A 4 -1.69 9.73 -8.40
C GLU A 4 -1.68 8.31 -8.97
N LYS A 5 -2.33 8.17 -10.13
CA LYS A 5 -2.17 7.02 -11.00
C LYS A 5 -0.69 6.95 -11.39
N CYS A 6 0.00 5.88 -11.02
CA CYS A 6 1.29 5.52 -11.59
C CYS A 6 1.11 5.25 -13.09
N SER A 7 1.22 6.30 -13.89
CA SER A 7 1.33 6.19 -15.35
C SER A 7 2.82 6.20 -15.73
N ASN A 8 3.16 5.49 -16.78
CA ASN A 8 4.48 5.40 -17.41
C ASN A 8 4.93 6.76 -17.99
N LYS A 9 5.18 7.77 -17.15
CA LYS A 9 5.49 9.13 -17.57
C LYS A 9 6.98 9.38 -17.38
N THR A 10 7.71 9.52 -18.48
CA THR A 10 9.03 10.14 -18.46
C THR A 10 8.81 11.61 -18.26
N LEU A 11 9.09 12.11 -17.06
CA LEU A 11 8.85 13.48 -16.66
C LEU A 11 10.16 14.27 -16.75
N ARG A 12 10.16 15.43 -17.42
CA ARG A 12 11.31 16.35 -17.44
C ARG A 12 10.90 17.76 -17.02
N VAL A 13 11.85 18.48 -16.46
CA VAL A 13 11.65 19.91 -16.18
C VAL A 13 11.66 20.70 -17.49
N CYS A 14 10.62 21.50 -17.70
CA CYS A 14 10.47 22.33 -18.89
C CYS A 14 10.64 23.80 -18.57
N GLY A 15 11.53 24.46 -19.30
CA GLY A 15 11.80 25.90 -19.17
C GLY A 15 12.55 26.27 -17.89
N ALA A 16 12.82 27.56 -17.71
CA ALA A 16 13.59 28.07 -16.58
C ALA A 16 12.81 28.11 -15.24
N GLY A 17 11.49 27.82 -15.28
CA GLY A 17 10.61 28.07 -14.14
C GLY A 17 10.37 29.57 -13.91
N GLY A 18 9.71 29.92 -12.84
CA GLY A 18 9.42 31.31 -12.52
C GLY A 18 9.02 31.51 -11.05
N VAL A 19 9.00 32.77 -10.64
CA VAL A 19 8.46 33.14 -9.33
C VAL A 19 7.20 34.00 -9.51
N ARG A 20 6.18 33.70 -8.72
CA ARG A 20 4.93 34.45 -8.71
C ARG A 20 4.60 34.89 -7.28
N LYS A 21 3.79 35.94 -7.16
CA LYS A 21 3.31 36.41 -5.87
C LYS A 21 2.09 35.60 -5.43
N ASN A 22 2.12 35.07 -4.23
CA ASN A 22 1.00 34.31 -3.64
C ASN A 22 0.90 34.59 -2.16
N LYS A 23 -0.28 35.07 -1.71
CA LYS A 23 -0.60 35.33 -0.27
C LYS A 23 0.52 36.09 0.48
N GLY A 24 1.06 37.17 -0.09
CA GLY A 24 2.09 38.00 0.55
C GLY A 24 3.51 37.40 0.56
N LYS A 25 3.74 36.30 -0.12
CA LYS A 25 5.06 35.66 -0.27
C LYS A 25 5.34 35.31 -1.72
N TRP A 26 6.61 35.23 -2.08
CA TRP A 26 7.05 34.71 -3.36
C TRP A 26 6.90 33.19 -3.39
N GLN A 27 6.35 32.68 -4.48
CA GLN A 27 6.20 31.24 -4.74
C GLN A 27 7.03 30.86 -5.96
N ALA A 28 7.91 29.88 -5.82
CA ALA A 28 8.64 29.26 -6.92
C ALA A 28 7.71 28.31 -7.70
N VAL A 29 7.82 28.32 -9.03
CA VAL A 29 7.02 27.49 -9.93
C VAL A 29 7.94 26.80 -10.92
N VAL A 30 7.95 25.47 -10.93
CA VAL A 30 8.67 24.64 -11.87
C VAL A 30 7.64 23.87 -12.71
N THR A 31 7.77 23.89 -14.01
CA THR A 31 6.91 23.13 -14.92
C THR A 31 7.57 21.80 -15.27
N VAL A 32 6.89 20.72 -15.05
CA VAL A 32 7.30 19.36 -15.41
C VAL A 32 6.38 18.89 -16.55
N ALA A 33 6.95 18.38 -17.62
CA ALA A 33 6.19 17.82 -18.73
C ALA A 33 6.45 16.33 -18.88
N ASP A 34 5.43 15.61 -19.25
CA ASP A 34 5.50 14.20 -19.65
C ASP A 34 5.95 14.16 -21.12
N GLU A 35 7.05 13.48 -21.41
CA GLU A 35 7.64 13.41 -22.75
C GLU A 35 6.75 12.68 -23.76
N MET A 36 6.00 11.68 -23.30
CA MET A 36 5.14 10.87 -24.19
C MET A 36 3.84 11.57 -24.54
N THR A 37 3.21 12.25 -23.56
CA THR A 37 1.89 12.86 -23.75
C THR A 37 1.93 14.37 -23.94
N GLY A 38 3.09 15.01 -23.71
CA GLY A 38 3.25 16.47 -23.74
C GLY A 38 2.50 17.20 -22.61
N LYS A 39 1.83 16.46 -21.70
CA LYS A 39 1.04 17.04 -20.61
C LYS A 39 1.93 17.74 -19.60
N LYS A 40 1.66 19.01 -19.32
CA LYS A 40 2.43 19.84 -18.39
C LYS A 40 1.76 19.92 -17.02
N VAL A 41 2.55 19.80 -15.97
CA VAL A 41 2.11 19.95 -14.57
C VAL A 41 3.03 20.96 -13.88
N GLN A 42 2.47 21.89 -13.11
CA GLN A 42 3.24 22.85 -12.34
C GLN A 42 3.46 22.31 -10.92
N ARG A 43 4.72 22.22 -10.52
CA ARG A 43 5.12 22.04 -9.12
C ARG A 43 5.42 23.40 -8.52
N THR A 44 4.97 23.64 -7.30
CA THR A 44 5.11 24.95 -6.65
C THR A 44 5.60 24.81 -5.23
N ARG A 45 6.52 25.71 -4.84
CA ARG A 45 7.03 25.79 -3.47
C ARG A 45 6.97 27.22 -2.97
N ASN A 46 6.54 27.41 -1.74
CA ASN A 46 6.59 28.71 -1.08
C ASN A 46 8.06 29.01 -0.67
N THR A 47 8.60 30.12 -1.17
CA THR A 47 10.03 30.46 -0.93
C THR A 47 10.29 31.03 0.48
N GLY A 48 9.24 31.28 1.26
CA GLY A 48 9.36 32.00 2.54
C GLY A 48 9.63 33.50 2.42
N VAL A 49 10.04 33.98 1.26
CA VAL A 49 10.40 35.39 1.02
C VAL A 49 9.13 36.25 0.94
N PRO A 50 8.98 37.26 1.79
CA PRO A 50 7.82 38.17 1.75
C PRO A 50 7.80 38.99 0.47
N CYS A 51 6.60 39.28 -0.05
CA CYS A 51 6.41 40.17 -1.19
C CYS A 51 5.31 41.20 -0.93
N LEU A 52 5.55 42.45 -1.36
CA LEU A 52 4.53 43.51 -1.39
C LEU A 52 3.89 43.56 -2.79
N LYS A 53 2.61 43.95 -2.87
CA LYS A 53 1.82 43.90 -4.13
C LYS A 53 2.47 44.63 -5.30
N GLN A 54 3.12 45.75 -5.07
CA GLN A 54 3.73 46.59 -6.10
C GLN A 54 5.28 46.62 -6.11
N SER A 55 5.94 45.82 -5.27
CA SER A 55 7.39 45.82 -5.10
C SER A 55 8.02 44.57 -5.71
N THR A 56 9.20 44.74 -6.31
CA THR A 56 10.10 43.63 -6.74
C THR A 56 11.07 43.21 -5.63
N ARG A 57 10.98 43.85 -4.45
CA ARG A 57 11.85 43.53 -3.30
C ARG A 57 11.74 42.04 -2.95
N GLY A 58 12.85 41.40 -2.77
CA GLY A 58 12.94 39.97 -2.48
C GLY A 58 12.89 39.07 -3.72
N LYS A 59 12.65 39.58 -4.94
CA LYS A 59 12.59 38.77 -6.17
C LYS A 59 13.90 38.01 -6.41
N ALA A 60 15.05 38.64 -6.19
CA ALA A 60 16.36 38.00 -6.36
C ALA A 60 16.58 36.81 -5.38
N ALA A 61 16.12 36.96 -4.12
CA ALA A 61 16.16 35.87 -3.14
C ALA A 61 15.18 34.74 -3.51
N ALA A 62 13.99 35.09 -4.01
CA ALA A 62 13.03 34.11 -4.50
C ALA A 62 13.53 33.36 -5.74
N MET A 63 14.28 34.01 -6.62
CA MET A 63 14.90 33.37 -7.79
C MET A 63 16.02 32.38 -7.37
N ARG A 64 16.77 32.67 -6.32
CA ARG A 64 17.73 31.71 -5.74
C ARG A 64 17.01 30.46 -5.19
N ALA A 65 15.97 30.68 -4.41
CA ALA A 65 15.13 29.59 -3.90
C ALA A 65 14.41 28.80 -5.03
N LEU A 66 14.11 29.45 -6.17
CA LEU A 66 13.63 28.75 -7.37
C LEU A 66 14.70 27.86 -7.98
N ALA A 67 15.95 28.33 -8.05
CA ALA A 67 17.04 27.53 -8.59
C ALA A 67 17.30 26.28 -7.73
N GLU A 68 17.31 26.42 -6.41
CA GLU A 68 17.42 25.30 -5.47
C GLU A 68 16.24 24.32 -5.64
N PHE A 69 15.02 24.83 -5.65
CA PHE A 69 13.83 24.00 -5.84
C PHE A 69 13.82 23.27 -7.19
N ARG A 70 14.31 23.93 -8.24
CA ARG A 70 14.46 23.31 -9.56
C ARG A 70 15.47 22.17 -9.54
N SER A 71 16.65 22.39 -8.94
CA SER A 71 17.68 21.34 -8.82
C SER A 71 17.19 20.14 -8.02
N GLU A 72 16.41 20.36 -6.95
CA GLU A 72 15.80 19.28 -6.18
C GLU A 72 14.78 18.50 -7.02
N VAL A 73 13.93 19.18 -7.80
CA VAL A 73 12.96 18.51 -8.69
C VAL A 73 13.68 17.74 -9.81
N GLU A 74 14.75 18.27 -10.38
CA GLU A 74 15.57 17.61 -11.38
C GLU A 74 16.26 16.36 -10.80
N LEU A 75 16.80 16.44 -9.58
CA LEU A 75 17.39 15.31 -8.87
C LEU A 75 16.34 14.23 -8.56
N GLU A 76 15.18 14.63 -8.02
CA GLU A 76 14.09 13.70 -7.74
C GLU A 76 13.60 12.97 -8.99
N LEU A 77 13.54 13.67 -10.14
CA LEU A 77 13.17 13.05 -11.41
C LEU A 77 14.26 12.12 -11.94
N ALA A 78 15.54 12.49 -11.80
CA ALA A 78 16.67 11.65 -12.17
C ALA A 78 16.76 10.38 -11.31
N GLU A 79 16.61 10.50 -10.00
CA GLU A 79 16.54 9.35 -9.08
C GLU A 79 15.35 8.43 -9.40
N ALA A 80 14.18 9.03 -9.75
CA ALA A 80 13.01 8.27 -10.18
C ALA A 80 13.24 7.59 -11.54
N GLU A 81 14.05 8.18 -12.41
CA GLU A 81 14.41 7.61 -13.72
C GLU A 81 15.49 6.53 -13.56
N GLU A 82 16.49 6.75 -12.72
CA GLU A 82 17.48 5.73 -12.34
C GLU A 82 16.81 4.55 -11.61
N ALA A 83 15.91 4.82 -10.67
CA ALA A 83 15.10 3.77 -10.04
C ALA A 83 14.24 3.02 -11.07
N ARG A 84 13.71 3.70 -12.10
CA ARG A 84 12.99 3.06 -13.22
C ARG A 84 13.94 2.30 -14.15
N ALA A 85 15.14 2.84 -14.43
CA ALA A 85 16.15 2.17 -15.23
C ALA A 85 16.73 0.95 -14.48
N ALA A 86 16.96 1.06 -13.18
CA ALA A 86 17.32 -0.06 -12.32
C ALA A 86 16.20 -1.11 -12.25
N ILE A 87 14.92 -0.66 -12.28
CA ILE A 87 13.74 -1.51 -12.50
C ILE A 87 13.80 -2.17 -13.89
N GLY A 88 14.33 -1.46 -14.89
CA GLY A 88 14.57 -1.95 -16.25
C GLY A 88 15.75 -2.92 -16.38
N ALA A 89 16.83 -2.71 -15.62
CA ALA A 89 18.07 -3.52 -15.69
C ALA A 89 18.04 -4.81 -14.84
N GLY A 90 17.08 -4.94 -13.92
CA GLY A 90 17.11 -5.96 -12.86
C GLY A 90 16.46 -7.29 -13.13
N LEU A 91 16.02 -7.63 -14.38
CA LEU A 91 15.78 -9.03 -14.76
C LEU A 91 17.04 -9.57 -15.43
N PRO A 92 17.54 -10.76 -15.02
CA PRO A 92 18.59 -11.47 -15.75
C PRO A 92 18.26 -11.56 -17.24
N ALA A 93 19.26 -11.49 -18.10
CA ALA A 93 19.08 -11.61 -19.56
C ALA A 93 18.35 -12.91 -19.94
N GLU A 94 18.54 -13.94 -19.12
CA GLU A 94 17.90 -15.28 -19.21
C GLU A 94 16.37 -15.24 -19.08
N LEU A 95 15.80 -14.20 -18.47
CA LEU A 95 14.34 -14.06 -18.32
C LEU A 95 13.66 -13.32 -19.50
N ARG A 96 14.41 -12.89 -20.51
CA ARG A 96 13.86 -12.03 -21.58
C ARG A 96 13.15 -12.81 -22.69
N ASP A 97 13.68 -13.96 -23.07
CA ASP A 97 13.12 -14.75 -24.17
C ASP A 97 12.24 -15.92 -23.70
N ASP A 98 12.42 -16.38 -22.45
CA ASP A 98 11.68 -17.52 -21.93
C ASP A 98 10.21 -17.20 -21.56
N TYR A 99 9.91 -15.97 -21.15
CA TYR A 99 8.53 -15.63 -20.71
C TYR A 99 7.50 -15.66 -21.84
N ALA A 100 7.89 -15.33 -23.08
CA ALA A 100 6.95 -15.20 -24.17
C ALA A 100 6.26 -16.55 -24.52
N ALA A 101 7.00 -17.63 -24.44
CA ALA A 101 6.52 -18.97 -24.74
C ALA A 101 5.93 -19.71 -23.53
N LEU A 102 6.08 -19.18 -22.33
CA LEU A 102 5.53 -19.80 -21.12
C LEU A 102 4.00 -19.72 -21.09
N PRO A 103 3.30 -20.72 -20.53
CA PRO A 103 1.92 -20.58 -20.12
C PRO A 103 1.72 -19.37 -19.20
N LEU A 104 0.62 -18.63 -19.36
CA LEU A 104 0.36 -17.42 -18.58
C LEU A 104 0.38 -17.69 -17.08
N SER A 105 -0.12 -18.83 -16.61
CA SER A 105 -0.08 -19.23 -15.20
C SER A 105 1.35 -19.33 -14.67
N GLU A 106 2.24 -20.00 -15.41
CA GLU A 106 3.65 -20.16 -15.01
C GLU A 106 4.39 -18.82 -15.03
N ALA A 107 4.13 -17.99 -16.04
CA ALA A 107 4.70 -16.66 -16.14
C ALA A 107 4.27 -15.76 -14.96
N LEU A 108 3.02 -15.88 -14.51
CA LEU A 108 2.52 -15.14 -13.33
C LEU A 108 3.23 -15.58 -12.05
N GLU A 109 3.39 -16.87 -11.80
CA GLU A 109 4.10 -17.40 -10.63
C GLU A 109 5.55 -16.94 -10.60
N LYS A 110 6.29 -17.11 -11.70
CA LYS A 110 7.67 -16.62 -11.83
C LYS A 110 7.78 -15.12 -11.59
N PHE A 111 6.80 -14.33 -12.07
CA PHE A 111 6.75 -12.90 -11.86
C PHE A 111 6.51 -12.52 -10.39
N ILE A 112 5.64 -13.25 -9.69
CA ILE A 112 5.34 -13.05 -8.28
C ILE A 112 6.60 -13.34 -7.44
N ASP A 113 7.26 -14.47 -7.69
CA ASP A 113 8.48 -14.86 -6.97
C ASP A 113 9.60 -13.84 -7.21
N PHE A 114 9.81 -13.42 -8.47
CA PHE A 114 10.75 -12.35 -8.79
C PHE A 114 10.44 -11.04 -8.04
N CYS A 115 9.16 -10.64 -7.95
CA CYS A 115 8.79 -9.45 -7.20
C CYS A 115 9.10 -9.57 -5.70
N LEU A 116 9.01 -10.77 -5.14
CA LEU A 116 9.36 -11.05 -3.75
C LEU A 116 10.88 -11.00 -3.53
N GLU A 117 11.66 -11.68 -4.38
CA GLU A 117 13.13 -11.71 -4.33
C GLU A 117 13.73 -10.30 -4.42
N MET A 118 13.14 -9.46 -5.27
CA MET A 118 13.56 -8.07 -5.43
C MET A 118 13.00 -7.13 -4.34
N ASN A 119 12.40 -7.65 -3.27
CA ASN A 119 11.78 -6.89 -2.19
C ASN A 119 10.75 -5.82 -2.66
N ARG A 120 10.11 -6.04 -3.82
CA ARG A 120 9.09 -5.14 -4.37
C ARG A 120 7.71 -5.35 -3.79
N ILE A 121 7.49 -6.53 -3.24
CA ILE A 121 6.27 -6.92 -2.56
C ILE A 121 6.63 -7.57 -1.21
N THR A 122 5.72 -7.43 -0.27
CA THR A 122 5.84 -8.11 1.03
C THR A 122 5.35 -9.55 0.90
N PRO A 123 5.74 -10.47 1.83
CA PRO A 123 5.22 -11.84 1.85
C PRO A 123 3.69 -11.91 1.87
N THR A 124 3.01 -11.00 2.58
CA THR A 124 1.55 -10.92 2.58
C THR A 124 0.98 -10.51 1.21
N THR A 125 1.68 -9.65 0.47
CA THR A 125 1.28 -9.26 -0.88
C THR A 125 1.53 -10.38 -1.88
N ARG A 126 2.58 -11.19 -1.68
CA ARG A 126 2.84 -12.40 -2.46
C ARG A 126 1.65 -13.36 -2.38
N ASP A 127 1.15 -13.63 -1.18
CA ASP A 127 -0.01 -14.50 -0.99
C ASP A 127 -1.26 -13.94 -1.70
N ASP A 128 -1.52 -12.63 -1.57
CA ASP A 128 -2.63 -11.96 -2.26
C ASP A 128 -2.51 -12.08 -3.80
N TYR A 129 -1.29 -12.00 -4.34
CA TYR A 129 -1.04 -12.16 -5.78
C TYR A 129 -1.22 -13.60 -6.20
N HIS A 130 -0.70 -14.56 -5.43
CA HIS A 130 -0.89 -16.00 -5.69
C HIS A 130 -2.39 -16.34 -5.75
N TYR A 131 -3.19 -15.91 -4.75
CA TYR A 131 -4.64 -16.09 -4.80
C TYR A 131 -5.30 -15.44 -6.02
N SER A 132 -4.76 -14.34 -6.50
CA SER A 132 -5.26 -13.68 -7.71
C SER A 132 -4.86 -14.44 -8.97
N ALA A 133 -3.67 -15.04 -9.01
CA ALA A 133 -3.18 -15.88 -10.10
C ALA A 133 -3.97 -17.19 -10.23
N LEU A 134 -4.39 -17.82 -9.12
CA LEU A 134 -5.20 -19.04 -9.11
C LEU A 134 -6.48 -18.95 -9.95
N HIS A 135 -7.06 -17.77 -10.11
CA HIS A 135 -8.25 -17.58 -10.96
C HIS A 135 -7.93 -17.68 -12.45
N ILE A 136 -6.69 -17.42 -12.84
CA ILE A 136 -6.18 -17.59 -14.21
C ILE A 136 -5.68 -19.03 -14.39
N GLU A 137 -4.91 -19.54 -13.46
CA GLU A 137 -4.35 -20.89 -13.46
C GLU A 137 -5.44 -21.98 -13.62
N ARG A 138 -6.56 -21.82 -12.91
CA ARG A 138 -7.71 -22.76 -12.95
C ARG A 138 -8.63 -22.56 -14.16
N ASP A 139 -8.14 -21.95 -15.20
CA ASP A 139 -8.89 -21.67 -16.44
C ASP A 139 -8.00 -21.94 -17.65
N GLU A 140 -8.61 -22.17 -18.79
CA GLU A 140 -7.93 -22.38 -20.08
C GLU A 140 -6.96 -21.23 -20.41
N LEU A 141 -7.27 -19.99 -19.97
CA LEU A 141 -6.41 -18.84 -20.15
C LEU A 141 -5.02 -19.04 -19.52
N GLY A 142 -4.92 -19.78 -18.43
CA GLY A 142 -3.66 -20.08 -17.77
C GLY A 142 -2.71 -20.93 -18.61
N LEU A 143 -3.22 -21.70 -19.55
CA LEU A 143 -2.45 -22.58 -20.43
C LEU A 143 -1.96 -21.89 -21.71
N VAL A 144 -2.51 -20.72 -22.04
CA VAL A 144 -2.16 -19.98 -23.26
C VAL A 144 -0.77 -19.36 -23.09
N PRO A 145 0.15 -19.50 -24.08
CA PRO A 145 1.44 -18.81 -24.06
C PRO A 145 1.28 -17.29 -23.95
N VAL A 146 2.15 -16.65 -23.18
CA VAL A 146 2.06 -15.20 -22.90
C VAL A 146 1.99 -14.35 -24.17
N ASN A 147 2.76 -14.69 -25.22
CA ASN A 147 2.77 -13.97 -26.49
C ASN A 147 1.52 -14.21 -27.35
N GLU A 148 0.74 -15.24 -27.08
CA GLU A 148 -0.46 -15.62 -27.83
C GLU A 148 -1.75 -15.11 -27.18
N VAL A 149 -1.71 -14.73 -25.89
CA VAL A 149 -2.89 -14.23 -25.17
C VAL A 149 -3.46 -13.01 -25.88
N THR A 150 -4.74 -13.07 -26.19
CA THR A 150 -5.48 -11.98 -26.81
C THR A 150 -6.42 -11.29 -25.81
N THR A 151 -6.87 -10.10 -26.13
CA THR A 151 -7.89 -9.37 -25.37
C THR A 151 -9.22 -10.14 -25.30
N ASP A 152 -9.53 -10.91 -26.36
CA ASP A 152 -10.75 -11.72 -26.44
C ASP A 152 -10.65 -12.93 -25.49
N ASP A 153 -9.48 -13.53 -25.32
CA ASP A 153 -9.26 -14.61 -24.37
C ASP A 153 -9.46 -14.12 -22.92
N VAL A 154 -8.92 -12.93 -22.60
CA VAL A 154 -9.12 -12.31 -21.29
C VAL A 154 -10.60 -12.00 -21.03
N ASN A 155 -11.32 -11.48 -22.03
CA ASN A 155 -12.76 -11.23 -21.94
C ASN A 155 -13.57 -12.53 -21.80
N ALA A 156 -13.19 -13.60 -22.51
CA ALA A 156 -13.83 -14.92 -22.44
C ALA A 156 -13.62 -15.53 -21.04
N TRP A 157 -12.37 -15.50 -20.55
CA TRP A 157 -12.04 -15.91 -19.18
C TRP A 157 -12.87 -15.15 -18.13
N SER A 158 -12.93 -13.83 -18.24
CA SER A 158 -13.71 -13.00 -17.30
C SER A 158 -15.18 -13.44 -17.26
N ARG A 159 -15.80 -13.68 -18.42
CA ARG A 159 -17.18 -14.18 -18.51
C ARG A 159 -17.37 -15.54 -17.84
N ARG A 160 -16.45 -16.50 -18.10
CA ARG A 160 -16.49 -17.84 -17.47
C ARG A 160 -16.39 -17.71 -15.94
N ARG A 161 -15.48 -16.88 -15.43
CA ARG A 161 -15.31 -16.72 -13.98
C ARG A 161 -16.51 -16.04 -13.31
N ILE A 162 -17.15 -15.08 -13.98
CA ILE A 162 -18.40 -14.46 -13.51
C ILE A 162 -19.51 -15.51 -13.49
N ALA A 163 -19.66 -16.33 -14.51
CA ALA A 163 -20.66 -17.40 -14.56
C ALA A 163 -20.46 -18.45 -13.44
N LEU A 164 -19.23 -18.67 -13.00
CA LEU A 164 -18.90 -19.51 -11.85
C LEU A 164 -19.08 -18.78 -10.48
N GLY A 165 -19.61 -17.57 -10.48
CA GLY A 165 -19.92 -16.82 -9.25
C GLY A 165 -18.71 -16.09 -8.64
N THR A 166 -17.59 -15.94 -9.35
CA THR A 166 -16.45 -15.17 -8.83
C THR A 166 -16.83 -13.69 -8.71
N ALA A 167 -16.57 -13.11 -7.54
CA ALA A 167 -16.93 -11.72 -7.27
C ALA A 167 -16.13 -10.74 -8.17
N PRO A 168 -16.77 -9.67 -8.70
CA PRO A 168 -16.12 -8.67 -9.55
C PRO A 168 -14.85 -8.07 -8.96
N ASP A 169 -14.83 -7.81 -7.65
CA ASP A 169 -13.65 -7.25 -6.97
C ASP A 169 -12.47 -8.22 -6.96
N THR A 170 -12.74 -9.51 -6.81
CA THR A 170 -11.73 -10.58 -6.89
C THR A 170 -11.15 -10.66 -8.29
N LEU A 171 -11.98 -10.66 -9.33
CA LEU A 171 -11.51 -10.66 -10.72
C LEU A 171 -10.67 -9.44 -11.06
N ASN A 172 -11.05 -8.25 -10.56
CA ASN A 172 -10.26 -7.04 -10.75
C ASN A 172 -8.84 -7.13 -10.16
N LYS A 173 -8.64 -7.92 -9.10
CA LYS A 173 -7.29 -8.19 -8.58
C LYS A 173 -6.47 -8.99 -9.59
N SER A 174 -7.05 -10.02 -10.19
CA SER A 174 -6.40 -10.82 -11.25
C SER A 174 -6.12 -9.98 -12.50
N PHE A 175 -7.05 -9.13 -12.94
CA PHE A 175 -6.81 -8.15 -14.01
C PHE A 175 -5.62 -7.24 -13.72
N LYS A 176 -5.52 -6.71 -12.50
CA LYS A 176 -4.40 -5.85 -12.07
C LYS A 176 -3.07 -6.61 -12.08
N LEU A 177 -3.09 -7.88 -11.68
CA LEU A 177 -1.89 -8.73 -11.69
C LEU A 177 -1.43 -9.00 -13.12
N GLY A 178 -2.33 -9.42 -14.02
CA GLY A 178 -2.03 -9.60 -15.44
C GLY A 178 -1.50 -8.31 -16.09
N ASN A 179 -2.15 -7.17 -15.84
CA ASN A 179 -1.66 -5.87 -16.32
C ASN A 179 -0.23 -5.57 -15.85
N ARG A 180 0.12 -5.91 -14.61
CA ARG A 180 1.48 -5.70 -14.07
C ARG A 180 2.51 -6.58 -14.77
N LEU A 181 2.19 -7.86 -14.97
CA LEU A 181 3.07 -8.77 -15.72
C LEU A 181 3.35 -8.19 -17.10
N TYR A 182 2.32 -7.94 -17.91
CA TYR A 182 2.49 -7.42 -19.27
C TYR A 182 3.16 -6.05 -19.31
N ALA A 183 2.88 -5.16 -18.37
CA ALA A 183 3.56 -3.86 -18.30
C ALA A 183 5.08 -3.99 -18.05
N VAL A 184 5.52 -5.07 -17.39
CA VAL A 184 6.94 -5.37 -17.20
C VAL A 184 7.50 -6.02 -18.47
N LEU A 185 6.81 -6.98 -19.05
CA LEU A 185 7.26 -7.71 -20.24
C LEU A 185 7.37 -6.81 -21.47
N LEU A 186 6.39 -5.94 -21.73
CA LEU A 186 6.42 -4.96 -22.83
C LEU A 186 7.61 -4.00 -22.81
N LYS A 187 8.12 -3.68 -21.64
CA LYS A 187 9.32 -2.83 -21.52
C LYS A 187 10.62 -3.57 -21.82
N ARG A 188 10.58 -4.88 -21.93
CA ARG A 188 11.75 -5.77 -21.90
C ARG A 188 11.80 -6.78 -23.03
N SER A 189 10.65 -7.07 -23.66
CA SER A 189 10.62 -7.94 -24.83
C SER A 189 11.15 -7.19 -26.04
N ASN A 190 12.13 -7.74 -26.71
CA ASN A 190 12.61 -7.27 -28.01
C ASN A 190 11.51 -7.55 -29.06
N ASP A 191 10.38 -6.83 -28.98
CA ASP A 191 9.20 -6.93 -29.86
C ASP A 191 8.45 -8.28 -29.88
N THR A 192 8.81 -9.24 -29.01
CA THR A 192 8.14 -10.55 -28.95
C THR A 192 6.71 -10.45 -28.36
N ILE A 193 6.43 -9.40 -27.58
CA ILE A 193 5.12 -9.12 -26.98
C ILE A 193 4.69 -7.72 -27.43
N GLY A 194 3.79 -7.65 -28.40
CA GLY A 194 3.41 -6.38 -29.04
C GLY A 194 2.40 -5.54 -28.27
N ARG A 195 1.62 -6.13 -27.35
CA ARG A 195 0.58 -5.42 -26.59
C ARG A 195 0.23 -6.10 -25.28
N ASN A 196 -0.41 -5.34 -24.37
CA ASN A 196 -0.98 -5.85 -23.13
C ASN A 196 -2.46 -6.27 -23.36
N PRO A 197 -2.80 -7.56 -23.34
CA PRO A 197 -4.16 -8.01 -23.59
C PRO A 197 -5.15 -7.63 -22.48
N PHE A 198 -4.66 -7.38 -21.27
CA PHE A 198 -5.49 -6.95 -20.13
C PHE A 198 -5.86 -5.45 -20.19
N ASP A 199 -5.07 -4.62 -20.87
CA ASP A 199 -5.33 -3.17 -20.95
C ASP A 199 -6.58 -2.83 -21.80
N GLY A 200 -6.82 -3.61 -22.86
CA GLY A 200 -8.00 -3.50 -23.71
C GLY A 200 -9.21 -4.31 -23.25
N ALA A 201 -9.06 -5.15 -22.23
CA ALA A 201 -10.12 -6.04 -21.79
C ALA A 201 -11.12 -5.33 -20.86
N LEU A 202 -12.37 -5.77 -20.90
CA LEU A 202 -13.47 -5.23 -20.10
C LEU A 202 -13.45 -5.84 -18.69
N ALA A 203 -12.76 -5.19 -17.77
CA ALA A 203 -12.80 -5.57 -16.37
C ALA A 203 -14.22 -5.41 -15.79
N PRO A 204 -14.73 -6.38 -14.99
CA PRO A 204 -16.07 -6.30 -14.44
C PRO A 204 -16.23 -5.09 -13.52
N ARG A 205 -17.40 -4.43 -13.62
CA ARG A 205 -17.69 -3.25 -12.79
C ARG A 205 -17.87 -3.66 -11.34
N VAL A 206 -17.09 -3.08 -10.46
CA VAL A 206 -17.26 -3.21 -9.01
C VAL A 206 -18.30 -2.19 -8.54
N ILE A 207 -19.38 -2.68 -7.99
CA ILE A 207 -20.36 -1.84 -7.30
C ILE A 207 -19.93 -1.76 -5.84
N ALA A 208 -19.50 -0.58 -5.42
CA ALA A 208 -19.13 -0.34 -4.03
C ALA A 208 -20.36 -0.58 -3.14
N ARG A 209 -20.29 -1.58 -2.26
CA ARG A 209 -21.32 -1.78 -1.25
C ARG A 209 -21.10 -0.76 -0.13
N PRO A 210 -22.18 -0.14 0.39
CA PRO A 210 -22.04 0.71 1.57
C PRO A 210 -21.42 -0.11 2.71
N ARG A 211 -20.43 0.47 3.37
CA ARG A 211 -19.85 -0.18 4.54
C ARG A 211 -20.84 -0.09 5.69
N ASN A 212 -21.19 -1.23 6.28
CA ASN A 212 -22.00 -1.28 7.48
C ASN A 212 -21.13 -0.86 8.68
N ALA A 213 -21.06 0.44 8.94
CA ALA A 213 -20.48 0.93 10.18
C ALA A 213 -21.38 0.48 11.36
N LEU A 214 -20.74 0.19 12.51
CA LEU A 214 -21.48 -0.07 13.74
C LEU A 214 -22.35 1.15 14.07
N ARG A 215 -23.66 0.95 14.21
CA ARG A 215 -24.59 2.02 14.57
C ARG A 215 -24.30 2.48 16.01
N SER A 216 -24.39 3.77 16.25
CA SER A 216 -24.09 4.37 17.56
C SER A 216 -24.96 3.83 18.69
N ASP A 217 -26.24 3.47 18.39
CA ASP A 217 -27.16 2.86 19.35
C ASP A 217 -26.79 1.43 19.78
N LEU A 218 -25.91 0.75 18.99
CA LEU A 218 -25.43 -0.58 19.32
C LEU A 218 -24.13 -0.57 20.16
N VAL A 219 -23.42 0.55 20.21
CA VAL A 219 -22.17 0.67 20.98
C VAL A 219 -22.37 0.39 22.48
N PRO A 220 -23.38 0.97 23.17
CA PRO A 220 -23.63 0.65 24.57
C PRO A 220 -23.99 -0.83 24.81
N LYS A 221 -24.75 -1.42 23.89
CA LYS A 221 -25.10 -2.84 23.96
C LYS A 221 -23.87 -3.73 23.82
N LEU A 222 -22.96 -3.41 22.89
CA LEU A 222 -21.71 -4.14 22.70
C LEU A 222 -20.82 -4.02 23.95
N ASN A 223 -20.70 -2.85 24.54
CA ASN A 223 -19.97 -2.64 25.79
C ASN A 223 -20.57 -3.47 26.92
N SER A 224 -21.89 -3.53 27.07
CA SER A 224 -22.55 -4.36 28.08
C SER A 224 -22.27 -5.85 27.87
N VAL A 225 -22.33 -6.34 26.62
CA VAL A 225 -22.03 -7.74 26.30
C VAL A 225 -20.56 -8.06 26.61
N THR A 226 -19.64 -7.23 26.17
CA THR A 226 -18.18 -7.45 26.39
C THR A 226 -17.80 -7.38 27.86
N SER A 227 -18.48 -6.56 28.68
CA SER A 227 -18.24 -6.51 30.13
C SER A 227 -18.69 -7.78 30.87
N MET A 228 -19.69 -8.50 30.35
CA MET A 228 -20.16 -9.77 30.90
C MET A 228 -19.34 -10.99 30.44
N MET A 229 -18.50 -10.84 29.44
CA MET A 229 -17.67 -11.94 28.94
C MET A 229 -16.49 -12.18 29.88
N SER A 230 -16.13 -13.46 30.06
CA SER A 230 -14.85 -13.83 30.69
C SER A 230 -13.67 -13.31 29.87
N ASP A 231 -12.49 -13.14 30.53
CA ASP A 231 -11.28 -12.75 29.84
C ASP A 231 -10.91 -13.76 28.73
N SER A 232 -10.75 -13.23 27.54
CA SER A 232 -10.39 -13.98 26.34
C SER A 232 -9.74 -13.08 25.32
N THR A 233 -8.92 -13.62 24.42
CA THR A 233 -8.32 -12.90 23.31
C THR A 233 -9.37 -12.19 22.45
N PHE A 234 -10.54 -12.83 22.26
CA PHE A 234 -11.63 -12.24 21.50
C PHE A 234 -12.22 -11.01 22.23
N ARG A 235 -12.54 -11.12 23.51
CA ARG A 235 -13.02 -9.97 24.33
C ARG A 235 -12.04 -8.80 24.24
N ARG A 236 -10.74 -9.08 24.47
CA ARG A 236 -9.68 -8.08 24.42
C ARG A 236 -9.61 -7.38 23.06
N ALA A 237 -9.64 -8.14 21.97
CA ALA A 237 -9.58 -7.60 20.62
C ALA A 237 -10.80 -6.72 20.29
N VAL A 238 -12.00 -7.14 20.67
CA VAL A 238 -13.24 -6.38 20.43
C VAL A 238 -13.22 -5.06 21.20
N VAL A 239 -12.89 -5.07 22.50
CA VAL A 239 -12.85 -3.84 23.32
C VAL A 239 -11.80 -2.87 22.80
N LEU A 240 -10.58 -3.36 22.53
CA LEU A 240 -9.51 -2.52 21.96
C LEU A 240 -9.94 -1.91 20.61
N ALA A 241 -10.45 -2.73 19.68
CA ALA A 241 -10.87 -2.22 18.37
C ALA A 241 -12.00 -1.19 18.49
N LEU A 242 -12.96 -1.39 19.39
CA LEU A 242 -14.10 -0.51 19.60
C LEU A 242 -13.69 0.87 20.12
N HIS A 243 -12.79 0.90 21.11
CA HIS A 243 -12.38 2.15 21.78
C HIS A 243 -11.24 2.89 21.05
N THR A 244 -10.42 2.18 20.26
CA THR A 244 -9.23 2.77 19.64
C THR A 244 -9.34 2.94 18.12
N GLY A 245 -10.22 2.21 17.45
CA GLY A 245 -10.28 2.15 15.99
C GLY A 245 -9.02 1.53 15.36
N MET A 246 -8.22 0.79 16.11
CA MET A 246 -7.04 0.09 15.60
C MET A 246 -7.43 -0.99 14.60
N ARG A 247 -6.55 -1.23 13.62
CA ARG A 247 -6.70 -2.36 12.70
C ARG A 247 -6.44 -3.65 13.46
N ILE A 248 -7.08 -4.77 13.04
CA ILE A 248 -6.93 -6.06 13.74
C ILE A 248 -5.46 -6.47 13.89
N GLY A 249 -4.62 -6.27 12.88
CA GLY A 249 -3.19 -6.58 12.98
C GLY A 249 -2.44 -5.70 14.00
N GLU A 250 -2.85 -4.45 14.18
CA GLU A 250 -2.30 -3.53 15.17
C GLU A 250 -2.76 -3.91 16.60
N VAL A 251 -4.03 -4.33 16.74
CA VAL A 251 -4.55 -4.87 18.00
C VAL A 251 -3.76 -6.12 18.43
N CYS A 252 -3.50 -7.04 17.48
CA CYS A 252 -2.71 -8.24 17.74
C CYS A 252 -1.21 -7.94 18.00
N GLY A 253 -0.71 -6.81 17.54
CA GLY A 253 0.69 -6.38 17.70
C GLY A 253 0.93 -5.45 18.90
N LEU A 254 -0.12 -5.10 19.66
CA LEU A 254 -0.01 -4.20 20.81
C LEU A 254 0.70 -4.90 21.97
N ARG A 255 1.64 -4.21 22.57
CA ARG A 255 2.41 -4.68 23.74
C ARG A 255 2.17 -3.80 24.95
N TRP A 256 2.38 -4.32 26.15
CA TRP A 256 2.25 -3.52 27.38
C TRP A 256 3.21 -2.33 27.43
N CYS A 257 4.40 -2.44 26.85
CA CYS A 257 5.34 -1.31 26.75
C CYS A 257 4.88 -0.19 25.81
N ASP A 258 3.84 -0.41 25.02
CA ASP A 258 3.21 0.59 24.16
C ASP A 258 2.03 1.33 24.83
N VAL A 259 1.65 0.92 26.05
CA VAL A 259 0.56 1.50 26.83
C VAL A 259 1.14 2.32 27.97
N ASP A 260 1.01 3.63 27.88
CA ASP A 260 1.42 4.54 28.94
C ASP A 260 0.20 4.90 29.79
N PHE A 261 0.13 4.33 30.97
CA PHE A 261 -0.96 4.55 31.93
C PHE A 261 -0.87 5.93 32.61
N GLU A 262 0.31 6.55 32.66
CA GLU A 262 0.53 7.84 33.29
C GLU A 262 0.06 8.98 32.36
N SER A 263 0.53 8.95 31.11
CA SER A 263 0.09 9.94 30.10
C SER A 263 -1.28 9.62 29.49
N GLY A 264 -1.82 8.42 29.71
CA GLY A 264 -3.08 7.98 29.13
C GLY A 264 -3.02 7.79 27.61
N LEU A 265 -1.91 7.25 27.09
CA LEU A 265 -1.68 7.10 25.66
C LEU A 265 -1.33 5.66 25.27
N ILE A 266 -1.79 5.22 24.10
CA ILE A 266 -1.34 4.01 23.43
C ILE A 266 -0.53 4.43 22.21
N THR A 267 0.68 3.88 22.05
CA THR A 267 1.52 4.11 20.86
C THR A 267 1.42 2.91 19.93
N VAL A 268 0.87 3.08 18.74
CA VAL A 268 0.78 2.03 17.73
C VAL A 268 2.08 1.96 16.94
N ARG A 269 2.90 0.92 17.19
CA ARG A 269 4.22 0.73 16.58
C ARG A 269 4.23 -0.44 15.60
N HIS A 270 3.52 -1.52 15.93
CA HIS A 270 3.62 -2.80 15.25
C HIS A 270 2.28 -3.29 14.72
N SER A 271 2.34 -4.23 13.82
CA SER A 271 1.18 -4.93 13.31
C SER A 271 1.55 -6.39 13.10
N VAL A 272 0.72 -7.32 13.56
CA VAL A 272 0.88 -8.74 13.25
C VAL A 272 0.27 -9.03 11.88
N ALA A 273 1.00 -9.79 11.09
CA ALA A 273 0.52 -10.36 9.83
C ALA A 273 0.64 -11.89 9.86
N TYR A 274 -0.19 -12.54 9.09
CA TYR A 274 -0.16 -13.99 8.89
C TYR A 274 0.17 -14.30 7.42
N VAL A 275 1.06 -15.24 7.20
CA VAL A 275 1.41 -15.80 5.89
C VAL A 275 1.35 -17.32 6.02
N LYS A 276 0.71 -18.00 5.07
CA LYS A 276 0.41 -19.44 5.16
C LYS A 276 1.62 -20.31 5.49
N ASP A 277 2.75 -20.03 4.85
CA ASP A 277 3.97 -20.87 4.96
C ASP A 277 4.91 -20.40 6.11
N ARG A 278 4.67 -19.21 6.68
CA ARG A 278 5.51 -18.59 7.70
C ARG A 278 4.81 -18.45 9.06
N GLY A 279 3.49 -18.58 9.09
CA GLY A 279 2.70 -18.30 10.29
C GLY A 279 2.55 -16.80 10.58
N SER A 280 2.31 -16.48 11.84
CA SER A 280 2.18 -15.09 12.32
C SER A 280 3.55 -14.47 12.56
N PHE A 281 3.73 -13.21 12.18
CA PHE A 281 4.94 -12.45 12.45
C PHE A 281 4.62 -10.97 12.66
N ILE A 282 5.49 -10.30 13.42
CA ILE A 282 5.39 -8.87 13.68
C ILE A 282 6.03 -8.11 12.51
N LYS A 283 5.37 -7.06 12.07
CA LYS A 283 5.88 -6.11 11.08
C LYS A 283 5.57 -4.68 11.52
N ASP A 284 6.24 -3.72 10.92
CA ASP A 284 5.92 -2.31 11.07
C ASP A 284 4.51 -2.00 10.57
N THR A 285 3.94 -0.89 11.01
CA THR A 285 2.66 -0.39 10.48
C THR A 285 2.75 -0.12 8.98
N LYS A 286 1.62 -0.17 8.28
CA LYS A 286 1.56 -0.16 6.81
C LYS A 286 2.32 0.99 6.13
N ASN A 287 2.48 2.12 6.82
CA ASN A 287 3.15 3.32 6.29
C ASN A 287 4.39 3.70 7.12
N HIS A 288 4.86 2.84 8.01
CA HIS A 288 5.88 3.15 9.02
C HIS A 288 5.50 4.34 9.94
N ASP A 289 4.22 4.74 9.94
CA ASP A 289 3.74 5.86 10.75
C ASP A 289 3.48 5.40 12.19
N LEU A 290 4.22 5.98 13.11
CA LEU A 290 3.92 5.90 14.54
C LEU A 290 2.74 6.84 14.83
N ARG A 291 1.73 6.34 15.52
CA ARG A 291 0.65 7.19 16.01
C ARG A 291 0.30 6.87 17.44
N THR A 292 -0.11 7.91 18.16
CA THR A 292 -0.63 7.78 19.52
C THR A 292 -2.15 7.88 19.51
N ILE A 293 -2.78 7.13 20.41
CA ILE A 293 -4.23 7.10 20.62
C ILE A 293 -4.47 7.41 22.09
N PRO A 294 -5.28 8.42 22.44
CA PRO A 294 -5.64 8.68 23.82
C PRO A 294 -6.51 7.53 24.36
N ILE A 295 -6.23 7.13 25.60
CA ILE A 295 -7.01 6.12 26.32
C ILE A 295 -8.26 6.80 26.88
N ASP A 296 -9.44 6.30 26.49
CA ASP A 296 -10.70 6.73 27.08
C ASP A 296 -10.69 6.40 28.59
N PRO A 297 -10.77 7.42 29.46
CA PRO A 297 -10.63 7.23 30.90
C PRO A 297 -11.79 6.46 31.53
N VAL A 298 -12.96 6.43 30.87
CA VAL A 298 -14.16 5.81 31.41
C VAL A 298 -14.35 4.38 30.92
N GLY A 299 -14.16 4.15 29.61
CA GLY A 299 -14.45 2.86 29.00
C GLY A 299 -13.20 1.97 28.88
N LEU A 300 -12.08 2.52 28.39
CA LEU A 300 -10.90 1.73 28.04
C LEU A 300 -9.89 1.60 29.20
N LEU A 301 -9.64 2.67 29.96
CA LEU A 301 -8.63 2.67 31.00
C LEU A 301 -8.89 1.62 32.11
N PRO A 302 -10.12 1.50 32.65
CA PRO A 302 -10.41 0.46 33.64
C PRO A 302 -10.19 -0.93 33.09
N PHE A 303 -10.60 -1.19 31.84
CA PHE A 303 -10.40 -2.47 31.17
C PHE A 303 -8.91 -2.79 30.99
N LEU A 304 -8.09 -1.84 30.55
CA LEU A 304 -6.64 -2.05 30.38
C LEU A 304 -5.97 -2.37 31.73
N LYS A 305 -6.37 -1.72 32.82
CA LYS A 305 -5.87 -1.99 34.16
C LYS A 305 -6.25 -3.42 34.63
N GLU A 306 -7.51 -3.83 34.39
CA GLU A 306 -7.98 -5.18 34.70
C GLU A 306 -7.13 -6.25 34.00
N ILE A 307 -6.98 -6.15 32.67
CA ILE A 307 -6.24 -7.18 31.92
C ILE A 307 -4.73 -7.13 32.18
N HIS A 308 -4.17 -5.95 32.49
CA HIS A 308 -2.76 -5.83 32.87
C HIS A 308 -2.48 -6.54 34.20
N GLU A 309 -3.38 -6.42 35.18
CA GLU A 309 -3.22 -7.16 36.47
C GLU A 309 -3.33 -8.69 36.26
N ILE A 310 -4.31 -9.13 35.45
CA ILE A 310 -4.46 -10.55 35.08
C ILE A 310 -3.18 -11.08 34.43
N ASP A 311 -2.62 -10.36 33.46
CA ASP A 311 -1.41 -10.79 32.75
C ASP A 311 -0.18 -10.73 33.67
N SER A 312 -0.08 -9.72 34.53
CA SER A 312 0.99 -9.62 35.52
C SER A 312 0.95 -10.77 36.53
N GLN A 313 -0.24 -11.21 36.94
CA GLN A 313 -0.40 -12.37 37.81
C GLN A 313 0.00 -13.66 37.08
N ARG A 314 -0.44 -13.86 35.84
CA ARG A 314 -0.06 -15.02 35.01
C ARG A 314 1.46 -15.11 34.84
N LEU A 315 2.12 -13.98 34.59
CA LEU A 315 3.58 -13.94 34.49
C LEU A 315 4.29 -14.30 35.79
N ARG A 316 3.79 -13.81 36.93
CA ARG A 316 4.32 -14.21 38.26
C ARG A 316 4.19 -15.72 38.51
N GLU A 317 3.02 -16.29 38.18
CA GLU A 317 2.76 -17.73 38.32
C GLU A 317 3.65 -18.55 37.37
N ALA A 318 3.80 -18.15 36.11
CA ALA A 318 4.69 -18.81 35.14
C ALA A 318 6.17 -18.75 35.58
N SER A 319 6.61 -17.62 36.14
CA SER A 319 7.96 -17.46 36.66
C SER A 319 8.24 -18.38 37.87
N THR A 320 7.26 -18.58 38.76
CA THR A 320 7.36 -19.50 39.90
C THR A 320 7.43 -20.96 39.46
N LEU A 321 6.84 -21.30 38.33
CA LEU A 321 6.89 -22.65 37.73
C LEU A 321 8.14 -22.89 36.86
N GLY A 322 9.06 -21.93 36.76
CA GLY A 322 10.29 -22.04 35.96
C GLY A 322 10.10 -21.91 34.45
N LEU A 323 8.92 -21.50 34.00
CA LEU A 323 8.57 -21.25 32.58
C LEU A 323 8.99 -19.84 32.18
N ARG A 324 10.31 -19.58 32.06
CA ARG A 324 10.86 -18.24 31.79
C ARG A 324 10.74 -17.80 30.34
N ASP A 325 10.47 -18.70 29.40
CA ASP A 325 10.52 -18.41 27.95
C ASP A 325 9.20 -17.86 27.33
N LEU A 326 8.22 -17.49 28.18
CA LEU A 326 6.93 -16.94 27.74
C LEU A 326 6.80 -15.41 27.91
N ALA A 327 7.89 -14.73 28.29
CA ALA A 327 7.85 -13.31 28.66
C ALA A 327 8.35 -12.32 27.58
N ASP A 328 8.80 -12.78 26.40
CA ASP A 328 9.27 -11.95 25.30
C ASP A 328 8.29 -11.82 24.15
#